data_7bb1854af39a3c259cb2368f89dd6cb3
#
_entry.id   7bb1854af39a3c259cb2368f89dd6cb3
#
_cell.length_a   1.000
_cell.length_b   1.000
_cell.length_c   1.000
_cell.angle_alpha   90.00
_cell.angle_beta   90.00
_cell.angle_gamma   90.00
#
_symmetry.space_group_name_H-M   'P 1'
#
loop_
_entity.id
_entity.type
_entity.pdbx_description
1 polymer ?
#
loop_
_entity_poly.entity_id
_entity_poly.type
_entity_poly.pdbx_seq_one_letter_code
_entity_poly.pdbx_strand_id
1 'polypeptide(L)'
;MANRNKSHRRARVAVLMVLCSAVFAAFFTRLAWMQFVMADHYADKAAEASSASYTVTQHAARGPILDAGGTVLARDATVYDIYLRIPAPPGTDLRKTVQTIEELTGSKDVETQLAAFCSAASAGELAVARNADSALLTALYRAGLVQSGAVRPAARGVRSWPDGALLPHALGFTGPLTAEQWPAAKQRGLAMDAVIGQSGLEAAYDTLLRGQDGRLLINTGFDGTVRRTVQLREARPGAALVLTVDSALQKMLQNALLGQINTLRTTRAAGAGRECRAGAAVVVDVRTGGILAAANVPGFDLNAYRIDYAALSADAAAPLLDRVCQGLYAPGSAFKPTVAAAALTAGIDPAATVSCTGRYGFYSGYQPGCLQYGHSGPVDLRTALEYSCNIFFYDVGRRLGVDAFSAMARQLGLAAPTGVEIAEAHGRLTWTTDENYQAGLTLMAAIGQGNTAVTPLQLAAYAAALANSGQRPALHFADRAVNSATGEVLWQYPVSFTEIPGGEAVFGPIRDGMRRMAQTTRILREAPVLCAAKTGSPQLADTLPDGGHYVNSVLIGYAPADAPQIAAAVVLEYGGGGANAAPILRAVLDAVFGS
;
A
#
# COMPACT_ATOMS: atom_id res chain seq x y z
N MET A 1 52.06 12.38 -96.20
CA MET A 1 50.96 12.44 -95.26
C MET A 1 51.05 11.40 -94.08
N ALA A 2 51.83 10.36 -94.22
CA ALA A 2 51.89 9.27 -93.20
C ALA A 2 52.63 9.62 -91.86
N ASN A 3 53.50 10.63 -91.86
CA ASN A 3 54.29 10.94 -90.66
C ASN A 3 53.57 11.88 -89.64
N ARG A 4 52.63 12.67 -90.06
CA ARG A 4 51.82 13.56 -89.21
C ARG A 4 50.80 12.79 -88.33
N ASN A 5 50.29 11.70 -88.84
CA ASN A 5 49.32 10.84 -88.14
C ASN A 5 49.94 10.01 -86.99
N LYS A 6 51.21 9.66 -87.09
CA LYS A 6 51.97 8.95 -86.06
C LYS A 6 52.32 9.86 -84.86
N SER A 7 52.58 11.16 -85.08
CA SER A 7 52.88 12.11 -84.01
C SER A 7 51.60 12.46 -83.18
N HIS A 8 50.48 12.65 -83.86
CA HIS A 8 49.21 12.90 -83.14
C HIS A 8 48.75 11.68 -82.38
N ARG A 9 48.97 10.45 -82.82
CA ARG A 9 48.65 9.22 -82.09
C ARG A 9 49.58 9.06 -80.84
N ARG A 10 50.86 9.35 -81.00
CA ARG A 10 51.80 9.36 -79.80
C ARG A 10 51.45 10.44 -78.80
N ALA A 11 51.07 11.64 -79.21
CA ALA A 11 50.62 12.69 -78.35
C ALA A 11 49.31 12.34 -77.59
N ARG A 12 48.34 11.72 -78.28
CA ARG A 12 47.12 11.26 -77.64
C ARG A 12 47.38 10.15 -76.63
N VAL A 13 48.28 9.21 -76.95
CA VAL A 13 48.65 8.13 -76.01
C VAL A 13 49.43 8.72 -74.81
N ALA A 14 50.30 9.69 -75.02
CA ALA A 14 51.02 10.38 -73.94
C ALA A 14 50.06 11.16 -73.03
N VAL A 15 49.09 11.88 -73.58
CA VAL A 15 48.04 12.55 -72.83
C VAL A 15 47.13 11.55 -72.04
N LEU A 16 46.80 10.42 -72.68
CA LEU A 16 46.04 9.37 -71.98
C LEU A 16 46.84 8.76 -70.82
N MET A 17 48.14 8.49 -71.01
CA MET A 17 49.03 7.99 -69.97
C MET A 17 49.16 8.98 -68.81
N VAL A 18 49.32 10.28 -69.11
CA VAL A 18 49.39 11.34 -68.06
C VAL A 18 48.04 11.41 -67.30
N LEU A 19 46.89 11.35 -67.97
CA LEU A 19 45.59 11.31 -67.36
C LEU A 19 45.39 10.07 -66.45
N CYS A 20 45.74 8.89 -66.96
CA CYS A 20 45.70 7.66 -66.18
C CYS A 20 46.63 7.73 -64.95
N SER A 21 47.85 8.21 -65.13
CA SER A 21 48.82 8.39 -64.03
C SER A 21 48.31 9.39 -62.97
N ALA A 22 47.68 10.48 -63.40
CA ALA A 22 47.09 11.46 -62.49
C ALA A 22 45.90 10.86 -61.69
N VAL A 23 45.07 10.06 -62.36
CA VAL A 23 43.98 9.34 -61.67
C VAL A 23 44.51 8.30 -60.67
N PHE A 24 45.56 7.52 -61.10
CA PHE A 24 46.20 6.58 -60.18
C PHE A 24 46.88 7.29 -59.00
N ALA A 25 47.54 8.41 -59.24
CA ALA A 25 48.16 9.22 -58.17
C ALA A 25 47.11 9.75 -57.21
N ALA A 26 45.96 10.22 -57.69
CA ALA A 26 44.84 10.66 -56.86
C ALA A 26 44.25 9.52 -56.00
N PHE A 27 44.07 8.33 -56.60
CA PHE A 27 43.64 7.16 -55.85
C PHE A 27 44.66 6.71 -54.81
N PHE A 28 45.94 6.73 -55.15
CA PHE A 28 47.01 6.34 -54.23
C PHE A 28 47.13 7.32 -53.08
N THR A 29 47.03 8.61 -53.35
CA THR A 29 47.03 9.66 -52.31
C THR A 29 45.82 9.50 -51.42
N ARG A 30 44.62 9.21 -51.99
CA ARG A 30 43.40 8.97 -51.21
C ARG A 30 43.52 7.71 -50.36
N LEU A 31 44.10 6.64 -50.92
CA LEU A 31 44.29 5.39 -50.15
C LEU A 31 45.30 5.57 -49.02
N ALA A 32 46.44 6.25 -49.30
CA ALA A 32 47.44 6.59 -48.28
C ALA A 32 46.84 7.47 -47.18
N TRP A 33 46.04 8.48 -47.56
CA TRP A 33 45.35 9.31 -46.59
C TRP A 33 44.37 8.51 -45.70
N MET A 34 43.60 7.57 -46.28
CA MET A 34 42.71 6.67 -45.54
C MET A 34 43.48 5.71 -44.62
N GLN A 35 44.63 5.18 -45.08
CA GLN A 35 45.43 4.22 -44.28
C GLN A 35 46.32 4.85 -43.22
N PHE A 36 46.83 6.06 -43.43
CA PHE A 36 47.81 6.68 -42.48
C PHE A 36 47.24 7.85 -41.68
N VAL A 37 46.25 8.59 -42.21
CA VAL A 37 45.68 9.75 -41.53
C VAL A 37 44.34 9.41 -40.87
N MET A 38 43.55 8.56 -41.53
CA MET A 38 42.22 8.16 -41.06
C MET A 38 42.18 6.68 -40.64
N ALA A 39 43.32 6.07 -40.38
CA ALA A 39 43.45 4.66 -40.02
C ALA A 39 42.58 4.30 -38.81
N ASP A 40 42.66 5.09 -37.74
CA ASP A 40 41.92 4.89 -36.51
C ASP A 40 40.40 5.03 -36.75
N HIS A 41 40.00 6.04 -37.53
CA HIS A 41 38.60 6.24 -37.88
C HIS A 41 37.99 5.09 -38.70
N TYR A 42 38.75 4.53 -39.66
CA TYR A 42 38.27 3.40 -40.44
C TYR A 42 38.41 2.07 -39.69
N ALA A 43 39.41 1.95 -38.78
CA ALA A 43 39.51 0.81 -37.87
C ALA A 43 38.31 0.79 -36.91
N ASP A 44 37.92 1.94 -36.35
CA ASP A 44 36.73 2.07 -35.50
C ASP A 44 35.44 1.72 -36.26
N LYS A 45 35.28 2.23 -37.51
CA LYS A 45 34.15 1.86 -38.35
C LYS A 45 34.14 0.38 -38.74
N ALA A 46 35.26 -0.22 -39.03
CA ALA A 46 35.39 -1.64 -39.29
C ALA A 46 35.06 -2.48 -38.04
N ALA A 47 35.50 -2.03 -36.88
CA ALA A 47 35.19 -2.62 -35.61
C ALA A 47 33.67 -2.51 -35.28
N GLU A 48 33.06 -1.37 -35.59
CA GLU A 48 31.60 -1.18 -35.47
C GLU A 48 30.81 -2.10 -36.44
N ALA A 49 31.26 -2.22 -37.69
CA ALA A 49 30.64 -3.07 -38.72
C ALA A 49 30.83 -4.57 -38.44
N SER A 50 31.85 -4.95 -37.69
CA SER A 50 32.20 -6.34 -37.35
C SER A 50 31.84 -6.71 -35.91
N SER A 51 31.24 -5.81 -35.13
CA SER A 51 30.84 -6.04 -33.75
C SER A 51 29.37 -6.43 -33.65
N ALA A 52 29.06 -7.40 -32.82
CA ALA A 52 27.69 -7.60 -32.35
C ALA A 52 27.33 -6.46 -31.38
N SER A 53 26.20 -5.80 -31.59
CA SER A 53 25.68 -4.79 -30.67
C SER A 53 24.36 -5.22 -30.08
N TYR A 54 24.19 -5.07 -28.79
CA TYR A 54 22.95 -5.33 -28.08
C TYR A 54 22.64 -4.22 -27.08
N THR A 55 21.35 -4.03 -26.83
CA THR A 55 20.89 -3.00 -25.89
C THR A 55 20.58 -3.65 -24.54
N VAL A 56 21.10 -3.06 -23.48
CA VAL A 56 20.83 -3.45 -22.09
C VAL A 56 19.96 -2.38 -21.43
N THR A 57 18.90 -2.80 -20.75
CA THR A 57 18.11 -1.92 -19.91
C THR A 57 18.86 -1.66 -18.59
N GLN A 58 19.06 -0.40 -18.25
CA GLN A 58 19.55 0.02 -16.95
C GLN A 58 18.36 0.41 -16.09
N HIS A 59 17.95 -0.49 -15.19
CA HIS A 59 16.79 -0.22 -14.34
C HIS A 59 17.01 1.01 -13.46
N ALA A 60 16.01 1.89 -13.43
CA ALA A 60 15.99 3.03 -12.53
C ALA A 60 15.81 2.57 -11.08
N ALA A 61 16.43 3.28 -10.14
CA ALA A 61 16.14 3.08 -8.73
C ALA A 61 14.70 3.51 -8.44
N ARG A 62 13.93 2.65 -7.76
CA ARG A 62 12.58 2.96 -7.34
C ARG A 62 12.60 3.96 -6.20
N GLY A 63 11.78 5.00 -6.26
CA GLY A 63 11.69 6.04 -5.24
C GLY A 63 11.31 5.47 -3.86
N PRO A 64 11.81 6.05 -2.77
CA PRO A 64 11.45 5.63 -1.43
C PRO A 64 10.00 6.04 -1.08
N ILE A 65 9.40 5.30 -0.14
CA ILE A 65 8.17 5.70 0.55
C ILE A 65 8.58 6.16 1.94
N LEU A 66 8.16 7.35 2.32
CA LEU A 66 8.52 8.03 3.56
C LEU A 66 7.26 8.28 4.38
N ASP A 67 7.38 8.29 5.70
CA ASP A 67 6.34 8.80 6.58
C ASP A 67 6.26 10.35 6.54
N ALA A 68 5.34 10.94 7.27
CA ALA A 68 5.15 12.40 7.35
C ALA A 68 6.40 13.14 7.86
N GLY A 69 7.20 12.50 8.71
CA GLY A 69 8.46 13.02 9.28
C GLY A 69 9.69 12.76 8.42
N GLY A 70 9.56 12.04 7.28
CA GLY A 70 10.68 11.67 6.41
C GLY A 70 11.36 10.35 6.77
N THR A 71 10.83 9.58 7.70
CA THR A 71 11.33 8.24 8.03
C THR A 71 11.07 7.29 6.86
N VAL A 72 12.08 6.51 6.48
CA VAL A 72 11.98 5.57 5.36
C VAL A 72 11.13 4.35 5.75
N LEU A 73 10.00 4.16 5.06
CA LEU A 73 9.11 3.00 5.20
C LEU A 73 9.41 1.91 4.16
N ALA A 74 9.78 2.32 2.95
CA ALA A 74 10.21 1.41 1.88
C ALA A 74 11.29 2.07 1.01
N ARG A 75 12.31 1.31 0.61
CA ARG A 75 13.38 1.77 -0.29
C ARG A 75 13.96 0.61 -1.07
N ASP A 76 14.70 0.90 -2.13
CA ASP A 76 15.53 -0.10 -2.76
C ASP A 76 16.83 -0.30 -1.96
N ALA A 77 17.15 -1.55 -1.67
CA ALA A 77 18.44 -1.99 -1.15
C ALA A 77 19.26 -2.59 -2.30
N THR A 78 20.54 -2.27 -2.39
CA THR A 78 21.44 -2.90 -3.35
C THR A 78 21.80 -4.29 -2.84
N VAL A 79 21.46 -5.30 -3.64
CA VAL A 79 21.90 -6.68 -3.46
C VAL A 79 22.69 -7.12 -4.69
N TYR A 80 23.41 -8.22 -4.55
CA TYR A 80 24.24 -8.73 -5.63
C TYR A 80 23.81 -10.13 -6.00
N ASP A 81 23.57 -10.38 -7.29
CA ASP A 81 23.49 -11.72 -7.83
C ASP A 81 24.91 -12.15 -8.22
N ILE A 82 25.33 -13.32 -7.77
CA ILE A 82 26.69 -13.82 -7.92
C ILE A 82 26.70 -14.88 -9.03
N TYR A 83 27.49 -14.62 -10.06
CA TYR A 83 27.61 -15.51 -11.20
C TYR A 83 29.00 -16.13 -11.28
N LEU A 84 29.06 -17.45 -11.44
CA LEU A 84 30.26 -18.23 -11.75
C LEU A 84 30.44 -18.28 -13.28
N ARG A 85 31.59 -17.88 -13.78
CA ARG A 85 31.91 -17.91 -15.21
C ARG A 85 32.38 -19.28 -15.66
N ILE A 86 31.89 -19.74 -16.81
CA ILE A 86 32.21 -21.02 -17.43
C ILE A 86 32.51 -20.80 -18.92
N PRO A 87 33.72 -21.15 -19.41
CA PRO A 87 34.86 -21.65 -18.65
C PRO A 87 35.44 -20.61 -17.68
N ALA A 88 35.97 -21.07 -16.57
CA ALA A 88 36.65 -20.20 -15.63
C ALA A 88 37.92 -19.62 -16.27
N PRO A 89 38.42 -18.43 -15.86
CA PRO A 89 39.63 -17.84 -16.36
C PRO A 89 40.87 -18.76 -16.20
N PRO A 90 41.87 -18.66 -17.08
CA PRO A 90 43.09 -19.46 -16.99
C PRO A 90 43.76 -19.36 -15.60
N GLY A 91 44.16 -20.50 -15.05
CA GLY A 91 44.76 -20.58 -13.72
C GLY A 91 43.77 -20.67 -12.55
N THR A 92 42.46 -20.69 -12.80
CA THR A 92 41.42 -20.87 -11.78
C THR A 92 41.22 -22.36 -11.49
N ASP A 93 41.35 -22.75 -10.23
CA ASP A 93 40.91 -24.08 -9.74
C ASP A 93 39.37 -24.01 -9.51
N LEU A 94 38.62 -24.53 -10.48
CA LEU A 94 37.15 -24.48 -10.47
C LEU A 94 36.55 -25.24 -9.28
N ARG A 95 37.16 -26.41 -8.90
CA ARG A 95 36.66 -27.18 -7.76
C ARG A 95 36.82 -26.42 -6.45
N LYS A 96 38.00 -25.85 -6.22
CA LYS A 96 38.27 -25.01 -5.05
C LYS A 96 37.37 -23.77 -5.03
N THR A 97 37.13 -23.15 -6.20
CA THR A 97 36.22 -22.02 -6.33
C THR A 97 34.79 -22.38 -5.91
N VAL A 98 34.25 -23.51 -6.38
CA VAL A 98 32.93 -24.02 -6.01
C VAL A 98 32.84 -24.28 -4.51
N GLN A 99 33.81 -25.00 -3.92
CA GLN A 99 33.84 -25.23 -2.48
C GLN A 99 33.83 -23.93 -1.67
N THR A 100 34.66 -22.96 -2.07
CA THR A 100 34.69 -21.65 -1.38
C THR A 100 33.34 -20.92 -1.49
N ILE A 101 32.69 -20.99 -2.66
CA ILE A 101 31.35 -20.41 -2.84
C ILE A 101 30.34 -21.11 -1.93
N GLU A 102 30.33 -22.44 -1.86
CA GLU A 102 29.44 -23.21 -1.00
C GLU A 102 29.63 -22.88 0.49
N GLU A 103 30.89 -22.77 0.93
CA GLU A 103 31.24 -22.36 2.30
C GLU A 103 30.74 -20.95 2.63
N LEU A 104 30.92 -19.98 1.73
CA LEU A 104 30.55 -18.59 1.95
C LEU A 104 29.04 -18.34 1.82
N THR A 105 28.34 -19.07 0.95
CA THR A 105 26.91 -18.91 0.72
C THR A 105 26.05 -19.83 1.59
N GLY A 106 26.64 -20.87 2.17
CA GLY A 106 25.91 -21.95 2.86
C GLY A 106 25.13 -22.87 1.92
N SER A 107 25.24 -22.69 0.60
CA SER A 107 24.64 -23.57 -0.41
C SER A 107 25.42 -24.88 -0.49
N LYS A 108 24.73 -26.02 -0.72
CA LYS A 108 25.33 -27.36 -0.85
C LYS A 108 25.12 -27.98 -2.22
N ASP A 109 24.60 -27.19 -3.17
CA ASP A 109 24.17 -27.71 -4.47
C ASP A 109 24.86 -27.02 -5.67
N VAL A 110 25.85 -26.16 -5.43
CA VAL A 110 26.55 -25.43 -6.51
C VAL A 110 27.26 -26.37 -7.45
N GLU A 111 27.91 -27.46 -6.91
CA GLU A 111 28.56 -28.49 -7.73
C GLU A 111 27.55 -29.20 -8.64
N THR A 112 26.36 -29.54 -8.11
CA THR A 112 25.28 -30.18 -8.88
C THR A 112 24.74 -29.25 -9.97
N GLN A 113 24.52 -27.98 -9.65
CA GLN A 113 24.08 -26.98 -10.61
C GLN A 113 25.12 -26.76 -11.70
N LEU A 114 26.40 -26.74 -11.35
CA LEU A 114 27.50 -26.63 -12.29
C LEU A 114 27.54 -27.81 -13.28
N ALA A 115 27.41 -29.06 -12.76
CA ALA A 115 27.37 -30.25 -13.60
C ALA A 115 26.18 -30.24 -14.57
N ALA A 116 24.99 -29.84 -14.11
CA ALA A 116 23.82 -29.67 -14.94
C ALA A 116 24.02 -28.55 -16.00
N PHE A 117 24.61 -27.43 -15.63
CA PHE A 117 24.91 -26.33 -16.56
C PHE A 117 25.89 -26.77 -17.65
N CYS A 118 26.99 -27.42 -17.27
CA CYS A 118 28.00 -27.91 -18.22
C CYS A 118 27.47 -28.97 -19.19
N SER A 119 26.43 -29.74 -18.80
CA SER A 119 25.77 -30.68 -19.69
C SER A 119 24.83 -30.01 -20.70
N ALA A 120 24.32 -28.83 -20.38
CA ALA A 120 23.39 -28.07 -21.22
C ALA A 120 24.06 -27.00 -22.08
N ALA A 121 25.19 -26.43 -21.64
CA ALA A 121 25.89 -25.33 -22.28
C ALA A 121 27.41 -25.48 -22.11
N SER A 122 28.18 -25.12 -23.16
CA SER A 122 29.64 -25.18 -23.15
C SER A 122 30.28 -23.91 -22.57
N ALA A 123 29.57 -22.81 -22.53
CA ALA A 123 30.04 -21.52 -22.00
C ALA A 123 28.88 -20.67 -21.50
N GLY A 124 29.15 -19.81 -20.52
CA GLY A 124 28.17 -18.85 -19.99
C GLY A 124 28.43 -18.46 -18.55
N GLU A 125 27.39 -18.03 -17.86
CA GLU A 125 27.43 -17.65 -16.45
C GLU A 125 26.35 -18.42 -15.67
N LEU A 126 26.76 -19.11 -14.62
CA LEU A 126 25.87 -19.82 -13.71
C LEU A 126 25.59 -18.95 -12.48
N ALA A 127 24.32 -18.65 -12.19
CA ALA A 127 23.95 -17.95 -10.97
C ALA A 127 24.11 -18.89 -9.77
N VAL A 128 25.06 -18.61 -8.88
CA VAL A 128 25.42 -19.43 -7.71
C VAL A 128 24.89 -18.86 -6.40
N ALA A 129 24.59 -17.58 -6.35
CA ALA A 129 23.89 -16.96 -5.24
C ALA A 129 23.04 -15.79 -5.74
N ARG A 130 21.90 -15.58 -5.13
CA ARG A 130 21.02 -14.43 -5.39
C ARG A 130 20.81 -13.64 -4.11
N ASN A 131 20.56 -12.34 -4.25
CA ASN A 131 20.33 -11.42 -3.14
C ASN A 131 21.48 -11.37 -2.12
N ALA A 132 22.73 -11.58 -2.56
CA ALA A 132 23.90 -11.48 -1.71
C ALA A 132 24.01 -10.03 -1.17
N ASP A 133 24.30 -9.91 0.10
CA ASP A 133 24.58 -8.64 0.76
C ASP A 133 26.03 -8.16 0.55
N SER A 134 26.36 -7.00 1.07
CA SER A 134 27.70 -6.46 1.02
C SER A 134 28.71 -7.27 1.82
N ALA A 135 28.26 -8.04 2.83
CA ALA A 135 29.15 -8.89 3.65
C ALA A 135 29.63 -10.09 2.84
N LEU A 136 28.71 -10.80 2.14
CA LEU A 136 29.08 -11.89 1.24
C LEU A 136 29.94 -11.40 0.08
N LEU A 137 29.60 -10.25 -0.52
CA LEU A 137 30.43 -9.64 -1.56
C LEU A 137 31.86 -9.38 -1.07
N THR A 138 32.02 -8.81 0.13
CA THR A 138 33.32 -8.57 0.75
C THR A 138 34.09 -9.87 0.98
N ALA A 139 33.41 -10.94 1.41
CA ALA A 139 34.01 -12.25 1.61
C ALA A 139 34.51 -12.84 0.28
N LEU A 140 33.76 -12.74 -0.81
CA LEU A 140 34.15 -13.16 -2.16
C LEU A 140 35.36 -12.36 -2.68
N TYR A 141 35.42 -11.05 -2.40
CA TYR A 141 36.60 -10.24 -2.71
C TYR A 141 37.84 -10.68 -1.91
N ARG A 142 37.68 -10.94 -0.60
CA ARG A 142 38.80 -11.43 0.26
C ARG A 142 39.30 -12.81 -0.17
N ALA A 143 38.42 -13.65 -0.67
CA ALA A 143 38.75 -14.95 -1.23
C ALA A 143 39.45 -14.87 -2.61
N GLY A 144 39.59 -13.67 -3.21
CA GLY A 144 40.21 -13.48 -4.51
C GLY A 144 39.35 -13.93 -5.71
N LEU A 145 38.11 -14.33 -5.51
CA LEU A 145 37.28 -14.92 -6.55
C LEU A 145 36.77 -13.88 -7.56
N VAL A 146 36.56 -12.65 -7.12
CA VAL A 146 36.13 -11.54 -8.00
C VAL A 146 37.31 -11.00 -8.78
N GLN A 147 38.49 -10.83 -8.14
CA GLN A 147 39.72 -10.34 -8.78
C GLN A 147 40.23 -11.32 -9.83
N SER A 148 40.11 -12.62 -9.62
CA SER A 148 40.46 -13.66 -10.61
C SER A 148 39.54 -13.65 -11.83
N GLY A 149 38.39 -12.97 -11.76
CA GLY A 149 37.38 -13.00 -12.80
C GLY A 149 36.54 -14.30 -12.84
N ALA A 150 36.79 -15.25 -11.95
CA ALA A 150 36.02 -16.50 -11.86
C ALA A 150 34.57 -16.23 -11.44
N VAL A 151 34.37 -15.25 -10.57
CA VAL A 151 33.07 -14.83 -10.07
C VAL A 151 32.79 -13.39 -10.48
N ARG A 152 31.58 -13.17 -10.99
CA ARG A 152 31.08 -11.83 -11.35
C ARG A 152 29.88 -11.45 -10.47
N PRO A 153 30.02 -10.46 -9.60
CA PRO A 153 28.87 -9.87 -8.94
C PRO A 153 28.11 -8.93 -9.87
N ALA A 154 26.80 -9.03 -9.87
CA ALA A 154 25.90 -8.11 -10.57
C ALA A 154 25.00 -7.41 -9.56
N ALA A 155 25.16 -6.10 -9.42
CA ALA A 155 24.33 -5.28 -8.54
C ALA A 155 22.89 -5.22 -9.06
N ARG A 156 21.92 -5.38 -8.14
CA ARG A 156 20.50 -5.28 -8.42
C ARG A 156 19.78 -4.55 -7.27
N GLY A 157 18.83 -3.69 -7.60
CA GLY A 157 17.91 -3.13 -6.60
C GLY A 157 16.84 -4.16 -6.20
N VAL A 158 16.64 -4.32 -4.92
CA VAL A 158 15.52 -5.11 -4.36
C VAL A 158 14.77 -4.25 -3.39
N ARG A 159 13.43 -4.26 -3.49
CA ARG A 159 12.59 -3.54 -2.56
C ARG A 159 12.75 -4.09 -1.15
N SER A 160 12.96 -3.20 -0.19
CA SER A 160 13.21 -3.49 1.22
C SER A 160 12.41 -2.56 2.10
N TRP A 161 11.86 -3.10 3.18
CA TRP A 161 11.08 -2.39 4.18
C TRP A 161 11.86 -2.44 5.50
N PRO A 162 12.40 -1.31 6.01
CA PRO A 162 13.18 -1.29 7.26
C PRO A 162 12.44 -1.89 8.46
N ASP A 163 11.13 -1.69 8.53
CA ASP A 163 10.22 -2.36 9.46
C ASP A 163 9.07 -2.96 8.63
N GLY A 164 9.26 -4.19 8.12
CA GLY A 164 8.31 -4.84 7.21
C GLY A 164 6.96 -5.16 7.83
N ALA A 165 6.86 -5.18 9.16
CA ALA A 165 5.62 -5.37 9.89
C ALA A 165 4.85 -4.05 10.11
N LEU A 166 5.47 -2.90 9.81
CA LEU A 166 4.82 -1.60 9.93
C LEU A 166 3.97 -1.33 8.68
N LEU A 167 2.65 -1.25 8.84
CA LEU A 167 1.69 -0.88 7.78
C LEU A 167 1.73 -1.78 6.52
N PRO A 168 1.90 -3.11 6.62
CA PRO A 168 2.19 -3.95 5.45
C PRO A 168 1.06 -3.95 4.42
N HIS A 169 -0.19 -3.91 4.83
CA HIS A 169 -1.35 -3.94 3.94
C HIS A 169 -1.44 -2.69 3.07
N ALA A 170 -1.16 -1.51 3.64
CA ALA A 170 -1.23 -0.25 2.91
C ALA A 170 0.03 -0.02 2.05
N LEU A 171 1.24 -0.29 2.56
CA LEU A 171 2.47 -0.16 1.77
C LEU A 171 2.42 -1.05 0.53
N GLY A 172 2.08 -2.32 0.71
CA GLY A 172 2.08 -3.29 -0.37
C GLY A 172 3.49 -3.74 -0.78
N PHE A 173 3.58 -4.49 -1.87
CA PHE A 173 4.82 -5.08 -2.36
C PHE A 173 4.98 -4.94 -3.87
N THR A 174 6.22 -5.17 -4.33
CA THR A 174 6.59 -5.17 -5.75
C THR A 174 6.82 -6.60 -6.25
N GLY A 175 6.63 -6.81 -7.54
CA GLY A 175 6.85 -8.11 -8.16
C GLY A 175 7.06 -8.03 -9.66
N PRO A 176 7.50 -9.12 -10.31
CA PRO A 176 7.58 -9.20 -11.77
C PRO A 176 6.19 -9.06 -12.38
N LEU A 177 6.14 -8.63 -13.64
CA LEU A 177 4.92 -8.61 -14.43
C LEU A 177 4.32 -10.00 -14.55
N THR A 178 2.99 -10.09 -14.39
CA THR A 178 2.25 -11.32 -14.73
C THR A 178 1.89 -11.35 -16.21
N ALA A 179 1.49 -12.52 -16.72
CA ALA A 179 1.05 -12.67 -18.11
C ALA A 179 -0.17 -11.77 -18.43
N GLU A 180 -1.07 -11.61 -17.46
CA GLU A 180 -2.27 -10.77 -17.58
C GLU A 180 -1.93 -9.28 -17.62
N GLN A 181 -0.89 -8.85 -16.90
CA GLN A 181 -0.45 -7.46 -16.83
C GLN A 181 0.37 -7.03 -18.06
N TRP A 182 1.00 -8.00 -18.76
CA TRP A 182 1.93 -7.74 -19.85
C TRP A 182 1.35 -6.89 -21.01
N PRO A 183 0.13 -7.12 -21.52
CA PRO A 183 -0.41 -6.31 -22.62
C PRO A 183 -0.48 -4.82 -22.29
N ALA A 184 -0.93 -4.47 -21.08
CA ALA A 184 -1.00 -3.09 -20.62
C ALA A 184 0.39 -2.49 -20.33
N ALA A 185 1.29 -3.28 -19.75
CA ALA A 185 2.67 -2.88 -19.48
C ALA A 185 3.45 -2.59 -20.77
N LYS A 186 3.28 -3.43 -21.80
CA LYS A 186 3.87 -3.25 -23.14
C LYS A 186 3.43 -1.94 -23.79
N GLN A 187 2.16 -1.58 -23.69
CA GLN A 187 1.64 -0.30 -24.20
C GLN A 187 2.29 0.91 -23.51
N ARG A 188 2.65 0.76 -22.25
CA ARG A 188 3.40 1.78 -21.48
C ARG A 188 4.91 1.75 -21.73
N GLY A 189 5.40 0.88 -22.62
CA GLY A 189 6.80 0.76 -23.00
C GLY A 189 7.69 0.08 -21.96
N LEU A 190 7.09 -0.74 -21.06
CA LEU A 190 7.84 -1.50 -20.07
C LEU A 190 8.56 -2.69 -20.70
N ALA A 191 9.71 -3.06 -20.13
CA ALA A 191 10.40 -4.29 -20.44
C ALA A 191 9.65 -5.49 -19.84
N MET A 192 9.80 -6.68 -20.44
CA MET A 192 9.09 -7.89 -20.00
C MET A 192 9.53 -8.36 -18.59
N ASP A 193 10.75 -8.02 -18.20
CA ASP A 193 11.36 -8.32 -16.92
C ASP A 193 11.19 -7.18 -15.88
N ALA A 194 10.36 -6.17 -16.19
CA ALA A 194 10.12 -5.05 -15.29
C ALA A 194 9.47 -5.52 -13.99
N VAL A 195 9.95 -4.94 -12.89
CA VAL A 195 9.33 -5.08 -11.56
C VAL A 195 8.40 -3.89 -11.33
N ILE A 196 7.13 -4.20 -11.02
CA ILE A 196 6.08 -3.20 -10.77
C ILE A 196 5.49 -3.36 -9.37
N GLY A 197 4.77 -2.34 -8.91
CA GLY A 197 3.92 -2.45 -7.72
C GLY A 197 2.78 -3.44 -7.96
N GLN A 198 2.60 -4.40 -7.05
CA GLN A 198 1.57 -5.44 -7.16
C GLN A 198 0.37 -5.20 -6.25
N SER A 199 0.57 -4.50 -5.14
CA SER A 199 -0.50 -4.18 -4.18
C SER A 199 -0.22 -2.87 -3.44
N GLY A 200 -1.23 -2.35 -2.73
CA GLY A 200 -1.13 -1.20 -1.87
C GLY A 200 -0.63 0.07 -2.58
N LEU A 201 0.05 0.92 -1.85
CA LEU A 201 0.63 2.17 -2.36
C LEU A 201 1.72 1.94 -3.41
N GLU A 202 2.45 0.80 -3.32
CA GLU A 202 3.41 0.40 -4.36
C GLU A 202 2.73 0.24 -5.72
N ALA A 203 1.51 -0.29 -5.77
CA ALA A 203 0.75 -0.44 -7.00
C ALA A 203 0.07 0.89 -7.41
N ALA A 204 -0.58 1.57 -6.46
CA ALA A 204 -1.31 2.82 -6.71
C ALA A 204 -0.40 3.92 -7.31
N TYR A 205 0.82 4.02 -6.79
CA TYR A 205 1.81 5.02 -7.21
C TYR A 205 2.97 4.46 -8.03
N ASP A 206 2.80 3.26 -8.66
CA ASP A 206 3.86 2.61 -9.41
C ASP A 206 4.52 3.52 -10.45
N THR A 207 3.75 4.32 -11.18
CA THR A 207 4.26 5.23 -12.22
C THR A 207 5.19 6.31 -11.65
N LEU A 208 4.89 6.83 -10.46
CA LEU A 208 5.72 7.83 -9.78
C LEU A 208 6.97 7.18 -9.15
N LEU A 209 6.76 6.05 -8.48
CA LEU A 209 7.81 5.36 -7.72
C LEU A 209 8.85 4.68 -8.61
N ARG A 210 8.45 4.09 -9.74
CA ARG A 210 9.32 3.25 -10.58
C ARG A 210 10.43 4.04 -11.31
N GLY A 211 10.21 5.33 -11.61
CA GLY A 211 11.14 6.12 -12.40
C GLY A 211 11.15 5.75 -13.88
N GLN A 212 12.25 6.05 -14.55
CA GLN A 212 12.44 5.81 -15.98
C GLN A 212 13.75 5.07 -16.23
N ASP A 213 13.63 3.86 -16.78
CA ASP A 213 14.81 3.04 -17.10
C ASP A 213 15.70 3.71 -18.15
N GLY A 214 17.00 3.58 -17.94
CA GLY A 214 18.03 3.94 -18.91
C GLY A 214 18.24 2.85 -19.96
N ARG A 215 18.99 3.18 -21.00
CA ARG A 215 19.40 2.25 -22.05
C ARG A 215 20.87 2.41 -22.37
N LEU A 216 21.60 1.29 -22.37
CA LEU A 216 22.99 1.17 -22.76
C LEU A 216 23.08 0.37 -24.04
N LEU A 217 23.78 0.87 -25.04
CA LEU A 217 24.23 0.10 -26.19
C LEU A 217 25.62 -0.45 -25.89
N ILE A 218 25.76 -1.76 -25.91
CA ILE A 218 27.03 -2.46 -25.71
C ILE A 218 27.47 -3.04 -27.03
N ASN A 219 28.64 -2.62 -27.48
CA ASN A 219 29.29 -3.16 -28.66
C ASN A 219 30.40 -4.15 -28.21
N THR A 220 30.31 -5.38 -28.70
CA THR A 220 31.26 -6.45 -28.39
C THR A 220 32.06 -6.84 -29.64
N GLY A 221 33.34 -7.17 -29.46
CA GLY A 221 34.14 -7.82 -30.49
C GLY A 221 33.69 -9.26 -30.75
N PHE A 222 34.22 -9.90 -31.79
CA PHE A 222 34.00 -11.33 -32.07
C PHE A 222 34.41 -12.26 -30.93
N ASP A 223 35.33 -11.82 -30.10
CA ASP A 223 35.82 -12.51 -28.91
C ASP A 223 34.91 -12.33 -27.69
N GLY A 224 33.76 -11.63 -27.83
CA GLY A 224 32.84 -11.31 -26.75
C GLY A 224 33.31 -10.22 -25.80
N THR A 225 34.48 -9.60 -26.03
CA THR A 225 34.95 -8.50 -25.19
C THR A 225 34.15 -7.23 -25.47
N VAL A 226 33.78 -6.50 -24.41
CA VAL A 226 33.11 -5.19 -24.52
C VAL A 226 34.12 -4.17 -25.04
N ARG A 227 33.88 -3.66 -26.24
CA ARG A 227 34.73 -2.66 -26.89
C ARG A 227 34.28 -1.24 -26.64
N ARG A 228 32.95 -1.03 -26.59
CA ARG A 228 32.37 0.30 -26.39
C ARG A 228 31.02 0.18 -25.70
N THR A 229 30.76 1.08 -24.76
CA THR A 229 29.44 1.26 -24.15
C THR A 229 28.97 2.69 -24.44
N VAL A 230 27.77 2.83 -24.97
CA VAL A 230 27.15 4.13 -25.28
C VAL A 230 25.87 4.26 -24.48
N GLN A 231 25.79 5.33 -23.69
CA GLN A 231 24.56 5.69 -22.98
C GLN A 231 23.55 6.26 -23.97
N LEU A 232 22.50 5.50 -24.32
CA LEU A 232 21.43 5.96 -25.20
C LEU A 232 20.41 6.81 -24.45
N ARG A 233 20.12 6.43 -23.20
CA ARG A 233 19.24 7.15 -22.28
C ARG A 233 19.71 6.91 -20.85
N GLU A 234 19.79 7.97 -20.05
CA GLU A 234 20.09 7.87 -18.63
C GLU A 234 18.90 7.34 -17.85
N ALA A 235 19.18 6.50 -16.84
CA ALA A 235 18.16 6.09 -15.88
C ALA A 235 17.82 7.29 -14.97
N ARG A 236 16.53 7.53 -14.77
CA ARG A 236 16.04 8.56 -13.85
C ARG A 236 15.32 7.90 -12.68
N PRO A 237 15.78 8.10 -11.44
CA PRO A 237 15.15 7.50 -10.27
C PRO A 237 13.71 7.95 -10.13
N GLY A 238 12.89 7.13 -9.48
CA GLY A 238 11.52 7.46 -9.14
C GLY A 238 11.42 8.57 -8.10
N ALA A 239 10.26 9.19 -8.02
CA ALA A 239 9.95 10.18 -7.00
C ALA A 239 9.84 9.52 -5.62
N ALA A 240 10.23 10.23 -4.57
CA ALA A 240 9.92 9.83 -3.20
C ALA A 240 8.46 10.16 -2.89
N LEU A 241 7.72 9.18 -2.38
CA LEU A 241 6.34 9.34 -1.93
C LEU A 241 6.33 9.61 -0.43
N VAL A 242 5.88 10.78 -0.02
CA VAL A 242 5.70 11.15 1.39
C VAL A 242 4.25 10.88 1.78
N LEU A 243 4.06 10.12 2.85
CA LEU A 243 2.75 9.77 3.37
C LEU A 243 2.30 10.75 4.45
N THR A 244 1.00 10.71 4.76
CA THR A 244 0.40 11.37 5.93
C THR A 244 0.61 10.61 7.23
N VAL A 245 1.06 9.35 7.13
CA VAL A 245 1.28 8.44 8.25
C VAL A 245 2.42 8.92 9.13
N ASP A 246 2.19 8.96 10.44
CA ASP A 246 3.23 9.08 11.47
C ASP A 246 3.63 7.68 11.93
N SER A 247 4.88 7.29 11.70
CA SER A 247 5.34 5.93 12.01
C SER A 247 5.40 5.62 13.52
N ALA A 248 5.60 6.63 14.36
CA ALA A 248 5.56 6.46 15.81
C ALA A 248 4.12 6.21 16.29
N LEU A 249 3.16 7.00 15.80
CA LEU A 249 1.73 6.80 16.06
C LEU A 249 1.25 5.45 15.51
N GLN A 250 1.68 5.07 14.31
CA GLN A 250 1.38 3.77 13.69
C GLN A 250 1.84 2.61 14.58
N LYS A 251 3.08 2.65 15.04
CA LYS A 251 3.65 1.61 15.91
C LYS A 251 2.94 1.55 17.26
N MET A 252 2.64 2.71 17.84
CA MET A 252 1.86 2.81 19.06
C MET A 252 0.47 2.18 18.88
N LEU A 253 -0.23 2.52 17.76
CA LEU A 253 -1.56 2.00 17.48
C LEU A 253 -1.58 0.48 17.31
N GLN A 254 -0.60 -0.09 16.58
CA GLN A 254 -0.44 -1.55 16.44
C GLN A 254 -0.23 -2.22 17.80
N ASN A 255 0.64 -1.66 18.64
CA ASN A 255 0.91 -2.18 19.98
C ASN A 255 -0.31 -2.07 20.91
N ALA A 256 -1.04 -0.94 20.87
CA ALA A 256 -2.26 -0.75 21.66
C ALA A 256 -3.35 -1.75 21.25
N LEU A 257 -3.52 -1.97 19.93
CA LEU A 257 -4.49 -2.93 19.40
C LEU A 257 -4.15 -4.36 19.83
N LEU A 258 -2.90 -4.79 19.64
CA LEU A 258 -2.42 -6.12 20.03
C LEU A 258 -2.47 -6.31 21.55
N GLY A 259 -2.06 -5.30 22.32
CA GLY A 259 -2.10 -5.30 23.78
C GLY A 259 -3.52 -5.44 24.32
N GLN A 260 -4.48 -4.73 23.73
CA GLN A 260 -5.89 -4.83 24.11
C GLN A 260 -6.48 -6.20 23.78
N ILE A 261 -6.21 -6.75 22.61
CA ILE A 261 -6.62 -8.10 22.23
C ILE A 261 -6.10 -9.12 23.26
N ASN A 262 -4.82 -9.05 23.61
CA ASN A 262 -4.21 -9.95 24.59
C ASN A 262 -4.83 -9.76 26.00
N THR A 263 -5.11 -8.53 26.40
CA THR A 263 -5.79 -8.23 27.66
C THR A 263 -7.17 -8.87 27.70
N LEU A 264 -7.97 -8.72 26.65
CA LEU A 264 -9.32 -9.32 26.57
C LEU A 264 -9.26 -10.85 26.67
N ARG A 265 -8.35 -11.47 25.93
CA ARG A 265 -8.16 -12.93 25.91
C ARG A 265 -7.81 -13.51 27.28
N THR A 266 -7.06 -12.77 28.08
CA THR A 266 -6.55 -13.24 29.38
C THR A 266 -7.43 -12.86 30.56
N THR A 267 -8.18 -11.76 30.46
CA THR A 267 -8.94 -11.20 31.61
C THR A 267 -10.45 -11.33 31.49
N ARG A 268 -11.00 -11.59 30.29
CA ARG A 268 -12.45 -11.63 30.07
C ARG A 268 -12.99 -13.05 30.07
N ALA A 269 -14.29 -13.15 30.40
CA ALA A 269 -15.05 -14.40 30.28
C ALA A 269 -15.39 -14.69 28.82
N ALA A 270 -15.83 -15.93 28.55
CA ALA A 270 -16.39 -16.32 27.27
C ALA A 270 -17.55 -15.38 26.86
N GLY A 271 -17.58 -15.00 25.60
CA GLY A 271 -18.55 -14.03 25.05
C GLY A 271 -18.31 -12.57 25.43
N ALA A 272 -17.43 -12.29 26.38
CA ALA A 272 -17.12 -10.91 26.84
C ALA A 272 -15.79 -10.38 26.27
N GLY A 273 -15.19 -11.08 25.28
CA GLY A 273 -13.94 -10.70 24.62
C GLY A 273 -12.80 -11.72 24.71
N ARG A 274 -12.98 -12.85 25.42
CA ARG A 274 -11.97 -13.91 25.52
C ARG A 274 -11.59 -14.52 24.17
N GLU A 275 -12.52 -14.55 23.23
CA GLU A 275 -12.36 -15.08 21.88
C GLU A 275 -11.73 -14.08 20.91
N CYS A 276 -11.50 -12.83 21.33
CA CYS A 276 -10.89 -11.80 20.50
C CYS A 276 -9.50 -12.21 20.04
N ARG A 277 -9.28 -12.28 18.73
CA ARG A 277 -7.98 -12.64 18.14
C ARG A 277 -7.54 -11.67 17.06
N ALA A 278 -8.46 -10.85 16.57
CA ALA A 278 -8.24 -9.96 15.46
C ALA A 278 -8.94 -8.62 15.66
N GLY A 279 -8.45 -7.61 14.96
CA GLY A 279 -9.07 -6.29 14.99
C GLY A 279 -8.38 -5.32 14.06
N ALA A 280 -8.99 -4.15 13.92
CA ALA A 280 -8.49 -3.03 13.14
C ALA A 280 -8.70 -1.72 13.88
N ALA A 281 -7.76 -0.78 13.69
CA ALA A 281 -7.90 0.58 14.18
C ALA A 281 -7.31 1.55 13.16
N VAL A 282 -7.97 2.70 12.96
CA VAL A 282 -7.52 3.75 12.05
C VAL A 282 -7.72 5.12 12.67
N VAL A 283 -6.75 6.01 12.43
CA VAL A 283 -6.74 7.41 12.90
C VAL A 283 -6.53 8.31 11.70
N VAL A 284 -7.38 9.34 11.56
CA VAL A 284 -7.35 10.28 10.44
C VAL A 284 -7.32 11.72 10.94
N ASP A 285 -6.67 12.62 10.21
CA ASP A 285 -6.76 14.07 10.42
C ASP A 285 -8.09 14.57 9.83
N VAL A 286 -8.93 15.16 10.65
CA VAL A 286 -10.26 15.62 10.22
C VAL A 286 -10.23 16.84 9.29
N ARG A 287 -9.10 17.56 9.27
CA ARG A 287 -8.91 18.79 8.49
C ARG A 287 -8.40 18.54 7.07
N THR A 288 -7.79 17.39 6.84
CA THR A 288 -7.19 17.06 5.55
C THR A 288 -7.70 15.75 4.97
N GLY A 289 -8.15 14.81 5.81
CA GLY A 289 -8.46 13.44 5.44
C GLY A 289 -7.22 12.54 5.41
N GLY A 290 -6.04 13.06 5.77
CA GLY A 290 -4.81 12.27 5.84
C GLY A 290 -4.93 11.14 6.87
N ILE A 291 -4.58 9.92 6.48
CA ILE A 291 -4.55 8.76 7.37
C ILE A 291 -3.24 8.83 8.16
N LEU A 292 -3.35 9.08 9.48
CA LEU A 292 -2.21 9.23 10.38
C LEU A 292 -1.66 7.87 10.83
N ALA A 293 -2.55 6.89 11.01
CA ALA A 293 -2.19 5.51 11.35
C ALA A 293 -3.31 4.55 10.95
N ALA A 294 -2.96 3.32 10.54
CA ALA A 294 -3.89 2.25 10.18
C ALA A 294 -3.33 0.88 10.61
N ALA A 295 -3.90 0.27 11.63
CA ALA A 295 -3.40 -0.96 12.23
C ALA A 295 -4.34 -2.14 11.98
N ASN A 296 -3.77 -3.25 11.54
CA ASN A 296 -4.42 -4.55 11.41
C ASN A 296 -3.74 -5.57 12.34
N VAL A 297 -4.51 -6.35 13.07
CA VAL A 297 -4.04 -7.47 13.89
C VAL A 297 -4.89 -8.70 13.58
N PRO A 298 -4.28 -9.87 13.26
CA PRO A 298 -2.87 -10.04 13.00
C PRO A 298 -2.40 -9.33 11.73
N GLY A 299 -1.12 -9.03 11.66
CA GLY A 299 -0.43 -8.52 10.47
C GLY A 299 0.62 -9.52 9.99
N PHE A 300 1.47 -9.10 9.05
CA PHE A 300 2.57 -9.89 8.50
C PHE A 300 3.78 -8.99 8.21
N ASP A 301 4.96 -9.60 7.93
CA ASP A 301 6.17 -8.89 7.53
C ASP A 301 6.33 -8.93 6.01
N LEU A 302 6.40 -7.77 5.36
CA LEU A 302 6.60 -7.63 3.91
C LEU A 302 7.92 -8.25 3.43
N ASN A 303 8.98 -8.22 4.25
CA ASN A 303 10.26 -8.83 3.88
C ASN A 303 10.18 -10.37 3.83
N ALA A 304 9.34 -10.97 4.69
CA ALA A 304 9.13 -12.42 4.76
C ALA A 304 7.95 -12.90 3.88
N TYR A 305 7.10 -11.98 3.41
CA TYR A 305 5.83 -12.29 2.74
C TYR A 305 5.91 -13.39 1.67
N ARG A 306 6.93 -13.35 0.79
CA ARG A 306 7.06 -14.34 -0.30
C ARG A 306 7.44 -15.72 0.22
N ILE A 307 8.21 -15.80 1.31
CA ILE A 307 8.66 -17.05 1.93
C ILE A 307 7.49 -17.64 2.71
N ASP A 308 6.78 -16.83 3.46
CA ASP A 308 5.74 -17.25 4.41
C ASP A 308 4.34 -17.30 3.80
N TYR A 309 4.17 -16.96 2.51
CA TYR A 309 2.87 -16.80 1.85
C TYR A 309 1.94 -17.99 2.06
N ALA A 310 2.45 -19.22 1.92
CA ALA A 310 1.64 -20.44 2.10
C ALA A 310 1.11 -20.56 3.54
N ALA A 311 1.94 -20.26 4.53
CA ALA A 311 1.54 -20.28 5.94
C ALA A 311 0.56 -19.15 6.26
N LEU A 312 0.83 -17.93 5.78
CA LEU A 312 -0.04 -16.75 5.97
C LEU A 312 -1.42 -16.93 5.31
N SER A 313 -1.47 -17.57 4.13
CA SER A 313 -2.72 -17.85 3.42
C SER A 313 -3.57 -18.92 4.11
N ALA A 314 -2.92 -19.90 4.78
CA ALA A 314 -3.58 -20.98 5.48
C ALA A 314 -4.00 -20.63 6.91
N ASP A 315 -3.53 -19.50 7.45
CA ASP A 315 -3.82 -19.07 8.82
C ASP A 315 -5.29 -18.62 8.95
N ALA A 316 -6.04 -19.32 9.81
CA ALA A 316 -7.44 -19.03 10.10
C ALA A 316 -7.66 -17.62 10.68
N ALA A 317 -6.64 -16.99 11.26
CA ALA A 317 -6.71 -15.61 11.73
C ALA A 317 -6.61 -14.58 10.60
N ALA A 318 -6.40 -15.04 9.35
CA ALA A 318 -6.36 -14.25 8.12
C ALA A 318 -5.46 -12.99 8.22
N PRO A 319 -4.13 -13.14 8.46
CA PRO A 319 -3.22 -12.02 8.59
C PRO A 319 -3.09 -11.17 7.30
N LEU A 320 -3.38 -11.76 6.13
CA LEU A 320 -3.35 -11.07 4.84
C LEU A 320 -4.58 -10.18 4.57
N LEU A 321 -5.65 -10.32 5.37
CA LEU A 321 -6.84 -9.48 5.22
C LEU A 321 -6.54 -8.05 5.72
N ASP A 322 -6.64 -7.08 4.84
CA ASP A 322 -6.67 -5.66 5.24
C ASP A 322 -8.02 -5.34 5.91
N ARG A 323 -8.08 -5.55 7.21
CA ARG A 323 -9.31 -5.31 7.98
C ARG A 323 -9.73 -3.86 7.99
N VAL A 324 -8.77 -2.93 7.88
CA VAL A 324 -9.05 -1.48 7.84
C VAL A 324 -9.82 -1.12 6.58
N CYS A 325 -9.35 -1.56 5.42
CA CYS A 325 -9.92 -1.17 4.13
C CYS A 325 -10.93 -2.17 3.57
N GLN A 326 -10.85 -3.45 3.92
CA GLN A 326 -11.64 -4.52 3.30
C GLN A 326 -12.48 -5.33 4.29
N GLY A 327 -12.18 -5.29 5.59
CA GLY A 327 -13.00 -5.96 6.60
C GLY A 327 -14.39 -5.31 6.70
N LEU A 328 -15.45 -6.11 6.61
CA LEU A 328 -16.83 -5.65 6.65
C LEU A 328 -17.48 -6.04 7.98
N TYR A 329 -17.87 -5.05 8.75
CA TYR A 329 -18.41 -5.21 10.09
C TYR A 329 -19.72 -4.44 10.27
N ALA A 330 -20.71 -5.05 10.94
CA ALA A 330 -21.86 -4.32 11.41
C ALA A 330 -21.42 -3.26 12.44
N PRO A 331 -21.81 -1.98 12.28
CA PRO A 331 -21.38 -0.91 13.17
C PRO A 331 -22.07 -0.95 14.54
N GLY A 332 -23.20 -1.63 14.64
CA GLY A 332 -24.02 -1.61 15.85
C GLY A 332 -24.40 -0.17 16.24
N SER A 333 -24.47 0.11 17.53
CA SER A 333 -24.85 1.44 18.03
C SER A 333 -23.95 2.60 17.59
N ALA A 334 -22.77 2.35 16.98
CA ALA A 334 -21.99 3.39 16.33
C ALA A 334 -22.70 3.99 15.09
N PHE A 335 -23.72 3.33 14.57
CA PHE A 335 -24.58 3.82 13.49
C PHE A 335 -25.63 4.85 13.94
N LYS A 336 -26.00 4.90 15.22
CA LYS A 336 -27.07 5.75 15.76
C LYS A 336 -26.93 7.25 15.44
N PRO A 337 -25.75 7.86 15.43
CA PRO A 337 -25.58 9.24 14.96
C PRO A 337 -26.08 9.48 13.53
N THR A 338 -26.02 8.46 12.64
CA THR A 338 -26.60 8.55 11.28
C THR A 338 -28.11 8.69 11.30
N VAL A 339 -28.80 7.87 12.13
CA VAL A 339 -30.27 7.95 12.30
C VAL A 339 -30.66 9.28 12.93
N ALA A 340 -29.85 9.76 13.88
CA ALA A 340 -30.03 11.10 14.46
C ALA A 340 -29.89 12.21 13.41
N ALA A 341 -28.89 12.14 12.52
CA ALA A 341 -28.70 13.11 11.44
C ALA A 341 -29.89 13.10 10.47
N ALA A 342 -30.36 11.92 10.06
CA ALA A 342 -31.54 11.77 9.23
C ALA A 342 -32.80 12.37 9.91
N ALA A 343 -32.97 12.12 11.21
CA ALA A 343 -34.09 12.64 11.99
C ALA A 343 -34.11 14.17 12.05
N LEU A 344 -32.98 14.77 12.37
CA LEU A 344 -32.84 16.23 12.45
C LEU A 344 -32.99 16.90 11.07
N THR A 345 -32.48 16.27 10.02
CA THR A 345 -32.67 16.73 8.63
C THR A 345 -34.15 16.65 8.22
N ALA A 346 -34.90 15.66 8.71
CA ALA A 346 -36.34 15.54 8.50
C ALA A 346 -37.18 16.47 9.40
N GLY A 347 -36.54 17.32 10.22
CA GLY A 347 -37.22 18.30 11.07
C GLY A 347 -37.72 17.74 12.41
N ILE A 348 -37.27 16.57 12.85
CA ILE A 348 -37.60 16.05 14.19
C ILE A 348 -36.83 16.89 15.22
N ASP A 349 -37.59 17.46 16.19
CA ASP A 349 -37.01 18.28 17.26
C ASP A 349 -36.03 17.44 18.11
N PRO A 350 -34.79 17.87 18.32
CA PRO A 350 -33.82 17.18 19.19
C PRO A 350 -34.27 17.04 20.65
N ALA A 351 -35.21 17.88 21.10
CA ALA A 351 -35.82 17.80 22.44
C ALA A 351 -37.06 16.86 22.52
N ALA A 352 -37.51 16.36 21.34
CA ALA A 352 -38.63 15.40 21.34
C ALA A 352 -38.23 14.11 22.07
N THR A 353 -39.09 13.61 22.93
CA THR A 353 -38.80 12.43 23.76
C THR A 353 -39.56 11.18 23.30
N VAL A 354 -38.91 10.04 23.50
CA VAL A 354 -39.48 8.71 23.39
C VAL A 354 -39.38 8.01 24.75
N SER A 355 -40.45 7.40 25.25
CA SER A 355 -40.40 6.71 26.54
C SER A 355 -39.71 5.35 26.43
N CYS A 356 -38.57 5.19 27.11
CA CYS A 356 -37.86 3.92 27.18
C CYS A 356 -38.44 3.03 28.30
N THR A 357 -39.16 1.99 27.92
CA THR A 357 -39.78 1.00 28.82
C THR A 357 -39.02 -0.33 28.89
N GLY A 358 -37.83 -0.41 28.27
CA GLY A 358 -37.03 -1.64 28.20
C GLY A 358 -37.35 -2.55 27.01
N ARG A 359 -38.57 -2.47 26.45
CA ARG A 359 -38.98 -3.20 25.23
C ARG A 359 -39.74 -2.28 24.29
N TYR A 360 -39.50 -2.43 22.98
CA TYR A 360 -40.20 -1.68 21.94
C TYR A 360 -41.45 -2.47 21.50
N GLY A 361 -42.61 -2.07 21.95
CA GLY A 361 -43.86 -2.81 21.79
C GLY A 361 -44.72 -2.41 20.59
N PHE A 362 -44.18 -1.73 19.57
CA PHE A 362 -45.00 -1.31 18.41
C PHE A 362 -45.51 -2.49 17.57
N TYR A 363 -44.68 -3.52 17.37
CA TYR A 363 -45.10 -4.75 16.70
C TYR A 363 -45.41 -5.84 17.72
N SER A 364 -46.60 -6.46 17.64
CA SER A 364 -47.03 -7.50 18.59
C SER A 364 -46.13 -8.75 18.53
N GLY A 365 -45.62 -9.11 17.33
CA GLY A 365 -44.81 -10.31 17.11
C GLY A 365 -43.31 -10.11 17.26
N TYR A 366 -42.81 -8.86 17.41
CA TYR A 366 -41.39 -8.54 17.52
C TYR A 366 -41.16 -7.35 18.45
N GLN A 367 -40.68 -7.61 19.64
CA GLN A 367 -40.46 -6.61 20.69
C GLN A 367 -38.97 -6.56 21.12
N PRO A 368 -38.10 -5.94 20.33
CA PRO A 368 -36.68 -5.88 20.64
C PRO A 368 -36.40 -5.02 21.87
N GLY A 369 -35.35 -5.38 22.62
CA GLY A 369 -35.02 -4.80 23.92
C GLY A 369 -34.07 -3.61 23.90
N CYS A 370 -34.08 -2.90 25.05
CA CYS A 370 -33.05 -1.95 25.45
C CYS A 370 -32.52 -2.33 26.84
N LEU A 371 -31.19 -2.27 26.99
CA LEU A 371 -30.52 -2.65 28.25
C LEU A 371 -30.72 -1.63 29.37
N GLN A 372 -31.28 -0.43 29.08
CA GLN A 372 -31.61 0.64 30.04
C GLN A 372 -30.45 1.06 30.96
N TYR A 373 -29.22 0.97 30.49
CA TYR A 373 -28.06 1.44 31.24
C TYR A 373 -28.16 2.97 31.45
N GLY A 374 -28.33 3.40 32.69
CA GLY A 374 -28.35 4.81 33.08
C GLY A 374 -29.52 5.65 32.60
N HIS A 375 -30.59 5.03 32.03
CA HIS A 375 -31.79 5.74 31.57
C HIS A 375 -33.04 4.89 31.64
N SER A 376 -34.19 5.56 31.78
CA SER A 376 -35.55 5.01 31.68
C SER A 376 -36.55 6.15 31.50
N GLY A 377 -37.80 5.84 31.10
CA GLY A 377 -38.82 6.87 30.86
C GLY A 377 -38.54 7.77 29.65
N PRO A 378 -38.88 9.07 29.70
CA PRO A 378 -38.68 9.99 28.58
C PRO A 378 -37.21 10.20 28.28
N VAL A 379 -36.78 9.95 27.04
CA VAL A 379 -35.41 10.06 26.55
C VAL A 379 -35.43 10.95 25.30
N ASP A 380 -34.66 12.04 25.30
CA ASP A 380 -34.42 12.89 24.16
C ASP A 380 -33.23 12.36 23.32
N LEU A 381 -32.95 13.02 22.20
CA LEU A 381 -31.88 12.59 21.26
C LEU A 381 -30.49 12.57 21.92
N ARG A 382 -30.15 13.58 22.74
CA ARG A 382 -28.85 13.66 23.40
C ARG A 382 -28.65 12.55 24.41
N THR A 383 -29.65 12.33 25.25
CA THR A 383 -29.68 11.23 26.24
C THR A 383 -29.69 9.87 25.54
N ALA A 384 -30.41 9.74 24.40
CA ALA A 384 -30.39 8.52 23.61
C ALA A 384 -29.02 8.18 23.02
N LEU A 385 -28.24 9.17 22.62
CA LEU A 385 -26.85 8.97 22.16
C LEU A 385 -25.91 8.68 23.33
N GLU A 386 -26.06 9.42 24.45
CA GLU A 386 -25.26 9.27 25.68
C GLU A 386 -25.34 7.84 26.22
N TYR A 387 -26.54 7.34 26.47
CA TYR A 387 -26.77 6.00 27.03
C TYR A 387 -27.08 4.93 25.99
N SER A 388 -26.98 5.26 24.71
CA SER A 388 -27.20 4.33 23.60
C SER A 388 -28.59 3.68 23.60
N CYS A 389 -29.69 4.45 23.89
CA CYS A 389 -31.04 3.94 23.98
C CYS A 389 -31.51 3.32 22.65
N ASN A 390 -31.79 2.02 22.64
CA ASN A 390 -32.31 1.35 21.44
C ASN A 390 -33.73 1.78 21.12
N ILE A 391 -34.59 1.94 22.14
CA ILE A 391 -36.04 2.24 21.97
C ILE A 391 -36.24 3.57 21.26
N PHE A 392 -35.44 4.60 21.62
CA PHE A 392 -35.46 5.88 20.93
C PHE A 392 -35.19 5.68 19.42
N PHE A 393 -34.11 4.95 19.08
CA PHE A 393 -33.70 4.77 17.71
C PHE A 393 -34.59 3.80 16.94
N TYR A 394 -35.25 2.83 17.59
CA TYR A 394 -36.28 2.02 16.97
C TYR A 394 -37.47 2.88 16.56
N ASP A 395 -37.96 3.75 17.45
CA ASP A 395 -39.12 4.59 17.17
C ASP A 395 -38.84 5.63 16.09
N VAL A 396 -37.72 6.35 16.21
CA VAL A 396 -37.31 7.35 15.23
C VAL A 396 -37.01 6.70 13.87
N GLY A 397 -36.26 5.58 13.85
CA GLY A 397 -35.94 4.87 12.61
C GLY A 397 -37.17 4.32 11.91
N ARG A 398 -38.15 3.79 12.67
CA ARG A 398 -39.42 3.35 12.11
C ARG A 398 -40.22 4.50 11.48
N ARG A 399 -40.24 5.69 12.12
CA ARG A 399 -40.96 6.88 11.60
C ARG A 399 -40.28 7.41 10.32
N LEU A 400 -38.95 7.37 10.26
CA LEU A 400 -38.19 7.83 9.09
C LEU A 400 -38.28 6.83 7.92
N GLY A 401 -38.31 5.53 8.21
CA GLY A 401 -38.09 4.48 7.22
C GLY A 401 -36.62 4.21 6.94
N VAL A 402 -36.30 2.96 6.58
CA VAL A 402 -34.95 2.49 6.40
C VAL A 402 -34.20 3.24 5.27
N ASP A 403 -34.89 3.55 4.19
CA ASP A 403 -34.27 4.19 3.03
C ASP A 403 -33.76 5.61 3.36
N ALA A 404 -34.50 6.36 4.20
CA ALA A 404 -34.11 7.71 4.58
C ALA A 404 -32.79 7.75 5.37
N PHE A 405 -32.64 6.91 6.40
CA PHE A 405 -31.42 6.90 7.17
C PHE A 405 -30.27 6.12 6.48
N SER A 406 -30.57 5.19 5.59
CA SER A 406 -29.55 4.56 4.74
C SER A 406 -29.01 5.53 3.68
N ALA A 407 -29.86 6.40 3.12
CA ALA A 407 -29.41 7.49 2.25
C ALA A 407 -28.47 8.46 3.01
N MET A 408 -28.84 8.85 4.25
CA MET A 408 -27.97 9.67 5.12
C MET A 408 -26.65 8.95 5.44
N ALA A 409 -26.67 7.65 5.72
CA ALA A 409 -25.50 6.83 5.96
C ALA A 409 -24.50 6.92 4.78
N ARG A 410 -25.01 6.80 3.56
CA ARG A 410 -24.19 6.89 2.34
C ARG A 410 -23.58 8.28 2.16
N GLN A 411 -24.34 9.34 2.44
CA GLN A 411 -23.81 10.71 2.42
C GLN A 411 -22.68 10.87 3.44
N LEU A 412 -22.85 10.33 4.64
CA LEU A 412 -21.86 10.33 5.72
C LEU A 412 -20.64 9.42 5.45
N GLY A 413 -20.62 8.67 4.32
CA GLY A 413 -19.47 7.86 3.89
C GLY A 413 -19.58 6.37 4.24
N LEU A 414 -20.66 5.93 4.88
CA LEU A 414 -20.88 4.51 5.14
C LEU A 414 -21.36 3.81 3.87
N ALA A 415 -20.78 2.67 3.55
CA ALA A 415 -20.99 1.92 2.30
C ALA A 415 -20.81 2.80 1.03
N ALA A 416 -19.81 3.70 1.07
CA ALA A 416 -19.41 4.58 -0.03
C ALA A 416 -17.88 4.62 -0.11
N PRO A 417 -17.29 4.90 -1.29
CA PRO A 417 -15.86 5.09 -1.40
C PRO A 417 -15.36 6.19 -0.46
N THR A 418 -14.22 5.92 0.20
CA THR A 418 -13.61 6.88 1.14
C THR A 418 -12.69 7.87 0.42
N GLY A 419 -12.21 7.52 -0.79
CA GLY A 419 -11.23 8.28 -1.55
C GLY A 419 -9.81 7.71 -1.45
N VAL A 420 -9.60 6.69 -0.62
CA VAL A 420 -8.28 6.09 -0.43
C VAL A 420 -7.75 5.48 -1.73
N GLU A 421 -6.44 5.59 -1.94
CA GLU A 421 -5.77 5.22 -3.20
C GLU A 421 -5.57 3.71 -3.38
N ILE A 422 -5.78 2.93 -2.31
CA ILE A 422 -5.64 1.48 -2.33
C ILE A 422 -7.02 0.79 -2.38
N ALA A 423 -7.02 -0.50 -2.64
CA ALA A 423 -8.26 -1.27 -2.75
C ALA A 423 -9.07 -1.24 -1.45
N GLU A 424 -10.33 -0.84 -1.53
CA GLU A 424 -11.28 -0.81 -0.42
C GLU A 424 -12.57 -1.57 -0.74
N ALA A 425 -13.22 -2.13 0.29
CA ALA A 425 -14.53 -2.75 0.14
C ALA A 425 -15.64 -1.69 0.23
N HIS A 426 -16.64 -1.82 -0.62
CA HIS A 426 -17.72 -0.82 -0.68
C HIS A 426 -18.67 -0.85 0.52
N GLY A 427 -18.77 -1.97 1.25
CA GLY A 427 -19.77 -2.14 2.30
C GLY A 427 -21.19 -2.31 1.77
N ARG A 428 -22.15 -2.36 2.68
CA ARG A 428 -23.59 -2.46 2.35
C ARG A 428 -24.44 -1.81 3.44
N LEU A 429 -25.63 -1.37 3.05
CA LEU A 429 -26.67 -0.83 3.93
C LEU A 429 -27.96 -1.63 3.73
N THR A 430 -28.89 -1.48 4.65
CA THR A 430 -30.21 -2.09 4.55
C THR A 430 -31.16 -1.17 3.77
N TRP A 431 -31.90 -1.73 2.81
CA TRP A 431 -32.85 -1.01 1.97
C TRP A 431 -34.19 -1.75 1.91
N THR A 432 -35.32 -1.03 1.65
CA THR A 432 -36.62 -1.66 1.39
C THR A 432 -36.61 -2.57 0.17
N THR A 433 -35.67 -2.40 -0.73
CA THR A 433 -35.48 -3.22 -1.94
C THR A 433 -34.65 -4.50 -1.72
N ASP A 434 -34.15 -4.74 -0.50
CA ASP A 434 -33.42 -5.97 -0.18
C ASP A 434 -34.41 -7.16 -0.21
N GLU A 435 -33.99 -8.29 -0.79
CA GLU A 435 -34.84 -9.48 -0.94
C GLU A 435 -35.39 -10.02 0.39
N ASN A 436 -34.62 -9.88 1.47
CA ASN A 436 -34.95 -10.32 2.81
C ASN A 436 -35.63 -9.22 3.65
N TYR A 437 -36.02 -8.09 3.04
CA TYR A 437 -36.56 -6.97 3.79
C TYR A 437 -37.93 -7.31 4.42
N GLN A 438 -38.03 -6.99 5.68
CA GLN A 438 -39.25 -7.01 6.48
C GLN A 438 -39.28 -5.80 7.41
N ALA A 439 -40.47 -5.35 7.84
CA ALA A 439 -40.60 -4.15 8.68
C ALA A 439 -39.75 -4.20 9.97
N GLY A 440 -39.55 -5.38 10.56
CA GLY A 440 -38.67 -5.58 11.71
C GLY A 440 -37.19 -5.31 11.40
N LEU A 441 -36.75 -5.47 10.14
CA LEU A 441 -35.37 -5.20 9.74
C LEU A 441 -35.06 -3.70 9.81
N THR A 442 -36.07 -2.81 9.63
CA THR A 442 -35.90 -1.37 9.86
C THR A 442 -35.41 -1.06 11.28
N LEU A 443 -35.97 -1.76 12.30
CA LEU A 443 -35.57 -1.56 13.69
C LEU A 443 -34.11 -1.98 13.91
N MET A 444 -33.74 -3.14 13.37
CA MET A 444 -32.37 -3.64 13.46
C MET A 444 -31.38 -2.71 12.73
N ALA A 445 -31.72 -2.25 11.53
CA ALA A 445 -30.92 -1.32 10.76
C ALA A 445 -30.73 0.03 11.47
N ALA A 446 -31.77 0.53 12.17
CA ALA A 446 -31.70 1.78 12.93
C ALA A 446 -30.66 1.76 14.08
N ILE A 447 -30.25 0.57 14.52
CA ILE A 447 -29.18 0.38 15.50
C ILE A 447 -27.91 -0.22 14.89
N GLY A 448 -27.76 -0.15 13.55
CA GLY A 448 -26.58 -0.56 12.82
C GLY A 448 -26.35 -2.07 12.74
N GLN A 449 -27.44 -2.83 12.70
CA GLN A 449 -27.45 -4.28 12.48
C GLN A 449 -28.23 -4.63 11.19
N GLY A 450 -28.71 -5.85 11.04
CA GLY A 450 -29.37 -6.31 9.81
C GLY A 450 -28.37 -6.49 8.67
N ASN A 451 -28.69 -5.96 7.47
CA ASN A 451 -27.83 -6.09 6.29
C ASN A 451 -26.65 -5.09 6.28
N THR A 452 -26.57 -4.18 7.26
CA THR A 452 -25.56 -3.11 7.31
C THR A 452 -24.20 -3.66 7.71
N ALA A 453 -23.20 -3.49 6.84
CA ALA A 453 -21.81 -3.84 7.10
C ALA A 453 -20.89 -2.82 6.40
N VAL A 454 -19.91 -2.29 7.12
CA VAL A 454 -19.00 -1.22 6.68
C VAL A 454 -17.58 -1.49 7.12
N THR A 455 -16.60 -0.81 6.48
CA THR A 455 -15.20 -0.96 6.85
C THR A 455 -14.83 -0.03 8.01
N PRO A 456 -13.78 -0.35 8.79
CA PRO A 456 -13.19 0.59 9.77
C PRO A 456 -12.78 1.92 9.15
N LEU A 457 -12.29 1.91 7.91
CA LEU A 457 -11.94 3.12 7.18
C LEU A 457 -13.17 4.01 6.92
N GLN A 458 -14.29 3.42 6.49
CA GLN A 458 -15.57 4.13 6.35
C GLN A 458 -16.07 4.68 7.69
N LEU A 459 -15.91 3.93 8.78
CA LEU A 459 -16.25 4.41 10.12
C LEU A 459 -15.39 5.61 10.55
N ALA A 460 -14.12 5.67 10.15
CA ALA A 460 -13.25 6.83 10.43
C ALA A 460 -13.64 8.06 9.60
N ALA A 461 -13.93 7.89 8.30
CA ALA A 461 -14.45 8.96 7.44
C ALA A 461 -15.77 9.52 7.98
N TYR A 462 -16.65 8.63 8.43
CA TYR A 462 -17.91 8.97 9.09
C TYR A 462 -17.69 9.75 10.40
N ALA A 463 -16.80 9.28 11.26
CA ALA A 463 -16.46 9.98 12.50
C ALA A 463 -15.89 11.39 12.22
N ALA A 464 -15.05 11.53 11.17
CA ALA A 464 -14.54 12.83 10.72
C ALA A 464 -15.65 13.74 10.21
N ALA A 465 -16.62 13.21 9.45
CA ALA A 465 -17.78 13.99 8.98
C ALA A 465 -18.63 14.51 10.14
N LEU A 466 -18.89 13.68 11.17
CA LEU A 466 -19.59 14.09 12.39
C LEU A 466 -18.83 15.18 13.16
N ALA A 467 -17.50 15.03 13.28
CA ALA A 467 -16.62 15.98 13.94
C ALA A 467 -16.64 17.35 13.24
N ASN A 468 -16.64 17.36 11.90
CA ASN A 468 -16.59 18.53 11.05
C ASN A 468 -17.97 19.12 10.69
N SER A 469 -19.02 18.85 11.49
CA SER A 469 -20.38 19.37 11.24
C SER A 469 -20.90 19.09 9.82
N GLY A 470 -20.60 17.90 9.28
CA GLY A 470 -21.05 17.45 7.97
C GLY A 470 -20.05 17.64 6.83
N GLN A 471 -18.86 18.15 7.09
CA GLN A 471 -17.78 18.21 6.09
C GLN A 471 -16.98 16.90 6.13
N ARG A 472 -17.26 15.97 5.19
CA ARG A 472 -16.60 14.68 5.09
C ARG A 472 -15.34 14.78 4.24
N PRO A 473 -14.13 14.60 4.80
CA PRO A 473 -12.90 14.57 4.01
C PRO A 473 -12.80 13.32 3.13
N ALA A 474 -12.20 13.43 1.96
CA ALA A 474 -11.68 12.29 1.22
C ALA A 474 -10.42 11.77 1.93
N LEU A 475 -10.39 10.46 2.24
CA LEU A 475 -9.26 9.88 2.96
C LEU A 475 -8.12 9.52 2.01
N HIS A 476 -6.89 9.69 2.48
CA HIS A 476 -5.69 9.40 1.69
C HIS A 476 -4.49 9.05 2.56
N PHE A 477 -3.59 8.22 2.02
CA PHE A 477 -2.29 7.92 2.61
C PHE A 477 -1.18 8.83 2.09
N ALA A 478 -1.20 9.18 0.80
CA ALA A 478 -0.17 10.01 0.21
C ALA A 478 -0.42 11.49 0.50
N ASP A 479 0.61 12.20 0.95
CA ASP A 479 0.61 13.67 1.09
C ASP A 479 1.16 14.32 -0.20
N ARG A 480 2.38 13.93 -0.59
CA ARG A 480 3.05 14.51 -1.76
C ARG A 480 4.08 13.56 -2.36
N ALA A 481 4.46 13.81 -3.60
CA ALA A 481 5.63 13.20 -4.23
C ALA A 481 6.69 14.27 -4.45
N VAL A 482 7.94 13.94 -4.11
CA VAL A 482 9.08 14.84 -4.26
C VAL A 482 10.16 14.22 -5.14
N ASN A 483 10.91 15.05 -5.84
CA ASN A 483 12.10 14.59 -6.54
C ASN A 483 13.10 14.02 -5.52
N SER A 484 13.48 12.76 -5.69
CA SER A 484 14.36 12.04 -4.74
C SER A 484 15.75 12.67 -4.59
N ALA A 485 16.21 13.45 -5.59
CA ALA A 485 17.54 14.08 -5.57
C ALA A 485 17.50 15.54 -5.09
N THR A 486 16.47 16.32 -5.45
CA THR A 486 16.39 17.75 -5.17
C THR A 486 15.45 18.11 -4.03
N GLY A 487 14.54 17.22 -3.66
CA GLY A 487 13.47 17.51 -2.69
C GLY A 487 12.34 18.39 -3.24
N GLU A 488 12.37 18.76 -4.51
CA GLU A 488 11.33 19.55 -5.17
C GLU A 488 9.99 18.80 -5.16
N VAL A 489 8.91 19.49 -4.80
CA VAL A 489 7.56 18.90 -4.83
C VAL A 489 7.10 18.77 -6.28
N LEU A 490 6.88 17.53 -6.71
CA LEU A 490 6.40 17.19 -8.06
C LEU A 490 4.88 17.06 -8.12
N TRP A 491 4.28 16.67 -7.03
CA TRP A 491 2.84 16.47 -6.89
C TRP A 491 2.45 16.55 -5.43
N GLN A 492 1.24 17.05 -5.15
CA GLN A 492 0.64 17.09 -3.82
C GLN A 492 -0.80 16.59 -3.88
N TYR A 493 -1.23 15.85 -2.88
CA TYR A 493 -2.59 15.32 -2.82
C TYR A 493 -3.60 16.48 -2.70
N PRO A 494 -4.65 16.52 -3.55
CA PRO A 494 -5.67 17.55 -3.48
C PRO A 494 -6.65 17.26 -2.34
N VAL A 495 -6.54 17.98 -1.23
CA VAL A 495 -7.50 17.88 -0.13
C VAL A 495 -8.90 18.26 -0.61
N SER A 496 -9.87 17.41 -0.38
CA SER A 496 -11.25 17.64 -0.79
C SER A 496 -12.26 17.16 0.25
N PHE A 497 -13.44 17.81 0.26
CA PHE A 497 -14.52 17.52 1.17
C PHE A 497 -15.83 17.32 0.42
N THR A 498 -16.67 16.41 0.93
CA THR A 498 -18.07 16.32 0.55
C THR A 498 -18.90 16.98 1.64
N GLU A 499 -19.69 17.99 1.27
CA GLU A 499 -20.58 18.66 2.20
C GLU A 499 -21.88 17.89 2.35
N ILE A 500 -22.25 17.61 3.62
CA ILE A 500 -23.54 17.02 4.00
C ILE A 500 -24.37 18.15 4.61
N PRO A 501 -25.55 18.47 4.04
CA PRO A 501 -26.38 19.59 4.48
C PRO A 501 -26.81 19.48 5.95
N GLY A 502 -26.97 20.63 6.60
CA GLY A 502 -27.50 20.71 7.97
C GLY A 502 -26.59 21.40 8.97
N GLY A 503 -25.28 21.41 8.74
CA GLY A 503 -24.31 22.14 9.56
C GLY A 503 -24.52 21.92 11.06
N GLU A 504 -24.33 22.98 11.86
CA GLU A 504 -24.42 22.90 13.32
C GLU A 504 -25.83 22.57 13.83
N ALA A 505 -26.89 22.91 13.08
CA ALA A 505 -28.25 22.60 13.47
C ALA A 505 -28.53 21.08 13.51
N VAL A 506 -27.92 20.32 12.59
CA VAL A 506 -28.01 18.85 12.54
C VAL A 506 -26.93 18.22 13.39
N PHE A 507 -25.66 18.62 13.22
CA PHE A 507 -24.52 17.92 13.83
C PHE A 507 -24.22 18.35 15.27
N GLY A 508 -24.60 19.57 15.70
CA GLY A 508 -24.39 20.06 17.06
C GLY A 508 -25.01 19.16 18.14
N PRO A 509 -26.33 18.85 18.08
CA PRO A 509 -26.98 17.95 19.03
C PRO A 509 -26.36 16.53 19.05
N ILE A 510 -25.87 16.06 17.89
CA ILE A 510 -25.22 14.76 17.76
C ILE A 510 -23.86 14.76 18.46
N ARG A 511 -23.05 15.78 18.19
CA ARG A 511 -21.75 15.96 18.81
C ARG A 511 -21.87 16.08 20.33
N ASP A 512 -22.88 16.82 20.85
CA ASP A 512 -23.12 16.92 22.28
C ASP A 512 -23.48 15.54 22.89
N GLY A 513 -24.34 14.75 22.25
CA GLY A 513 -24.68 13.40 22.70
C GLY A 513 -23.46 12.47 22.70
N MET A 514 -22.60 12.54 21.68
CA MET A 514 -21.35 11.76 21.63
C MET A 514 -20.32 12.21 22.65
N ARG A 515 -20.21 13.52 22.94
CA ARG A 515 -19.39 14.07 24.00
C ARG A 515 -19.84 13.55 25.38
N ARG A 516 -21.14 13.58 25.67
CA ARG A 516 -21.72 13.04 26.91
C ARG A 516 -21.43 11.54 27.05
N MET A 517 -21.59 10.76 25.95
CA MET A 517 -21.25 9.34 25.97
C MET A 517 -19.79 9.07 26.36
N ALA A 518 -18.84 9.83 25.82
CA ALA A 518 -17.44 9.70 26.20
C ALA A 518 -17.22 9.95 27.71
N GLN A 519 -17.97 10.86 28.32
CA GLN A 519 -17.90 11.15 29.76
C GLN A 519 -18.51 10.04 30.64
N THR A 520 -19.41 9.19 30.12
CA THR A 520 -19.90 8.01 30.84
C THR A 520 -18.86 6.87 30.88
N THR A 521 -17.89 6.89 29.97
CA THR A 521 -16.83 5.88 29.89
C THR A 521 -15.60 6.35 30.65
N ARG A 522 -15.32 5.78 31.84
CA ARG A 522 -14.25 6.25 32.75
C ARG A 522 -12.92 6.50 32.06
N ILE A 523 -12.44 5.55 31.24
CA ILE A 523 -11.12 5.66 30.59
C ILE A 523 -11.05 6.82 29.59
N LEU A 524 -12.16 7.19 28.94
CA LEU A 524 -12.23 8.34 28.03
C LEU A 524 -12.43 9.67 28.76
N ARG A 525 -13.18 9.64 29.88
CA ARG A 525 -13.33 10.83 30.74
C ARG A 525 -12.02 11.30 31.34
N GLU A 526 -11.10 10.37 31.64
CA GLU A 526 -9.77 10.63 32.18
C GLU A 526 -8.72 10.91 31.07
N ALA A 527 -9.13 11.11 29.80
CA ALA A 527 -8.23 11.42 28.71
C ALA A 527 -7.62 12.83 28.84
N PRO A 528 -6.44 13.09 28.23
CA PRO A 528 -5.75 14.39 28.33
C PRO A 528 -6.53 15.53 27.71
N VAL A 529 -7.46 15.23 26.78
CA VAL A 529 -8.37 16.19 26.15
C VAL A 529 -9.80 15.67 26.15
N LEU A 530 -10.77 16.59 26.17
CA LEU A 530 -12.17 16.24 26.02
C LEU A 530 -12.41 15.62 24.64
N CYS A 531 -12.96 14.42 24.60
CA CYS A 531 -13.28 13.71 23.35
C CYS A 531 -14.78 13.46 23.22
N ALA A 532 -15.22 13.10 22.02
CA ALA A 532 -16.54 12.60 21.73
C ALA A 532 -16.41 11.20 21.12
N ALA A 533 -17.30 10.29 21.50
CA ALA A 533 -17.24 8.91 21.04
C ALA A 533 -18.64 8.27 20.96
N LYS A 534 -18.72 7.16 20.23
CA LYS A 534 -19.87 6.27 20.22
C LYS A 534 -19.43 4.82 20.14
N THR A 535 -19.84 4.02 21.10
CA THR A 535 -19.60 2.57 21.13
C THR A 535 -20.68 1.81 20.36
N GLY A 536 -20.30 0.69 19.76
CA GLY A 536 -21.14 -0.29 19.13
C GLY A 536 -20.84 -1.71 19.64
N SER A 537 -21.88 -2.52 19.78
CA SER A 537 -21.77 -3.91 20.21
C SER A 537 -22.66 -4.77 19.29
N PRO A 538 -22.32 -4.90 18.00
CA PRO A 538 -23.12 -5.68 17.07
C PRO A 538 -23.02 -7.16 17.40
N GLN A 539 -24.18 -7.84 17.43
CA GLN A 539 -24.27 -9.27 17.60
C GLN A 539 -23.83 -10.00 16.32
N LEU A 540 -23.11 -11.10 16.50
CA LEU A 540 -22.72 -12.01 15.43
C LEU A 540 -23.75 -13.11 15.25
N ALA A 541 -23.69 -13.81 14.11
CA ALA A 541 -24.52 -15.01 13.88
C ALA A 541 -24.15 -16.16 14.82
N ASP A 542 -22.86 -16.22 15.20
CA ASP A 542 -22.33 -17.23 16.10
C ASP A 542 -22.93 -17.09 17.50
N THR A 543 -23.29 -18.22 18.09
CA THR A 543 -23.94 -18.29 19.40
C THR A 543 -23.01 -18.86 20.47
N LEU A 544 -23.18 -18.34 21.66
CA LEU A 544 -22.60 -18.86 22.89
C LEU A 544 -23.25 -20.17 23.32
N PRO A 545 -22.62 -20.99 24.15
CA PRO A 545 -23.21 -22.22 24.68
C PRO A 545 -24.49 -22.00 25.49
N ASP A 546 -24.69 -20.81 26.05
CA ASP A 546 -25.90 -20.42 26.81
C ASP A 546 -27.02 -19.85 25.92
N GLY A 547 -26.85 -19.85 24.61
CA GLY A 547 -27.80 -19.33 23.63
C GLY A 547 -27.69 -17.82 23.36
N GLY A 548 -26.76 -17.11 24.03
CA GLY A 548 -26.43 -15.73 23.70
C GLY A 548 -25.65 -15.62 22.39
N HIS A 549 -25.39 -14.39 21.91
CA HIS A 549 -24.58 -14.13 20.72
C HIS A 549 -23.20 -13.61 21.08
N TYR A 550 -22.19 -14.03 20.31
CA TYR A 550 -20.91 -13.32 20.30
C TYR A 550 -21.11 -11.90 19.75
N VAL A 551 -20.23 -11.00 20.17
CA VAL A 551 -20.35 -9.57 19.89
C VAL A 551 -19.00 -9.03 19.46
N ASN A 552 -18.97 -8.23 18.38
CA ASN A 552 -17.81 -7.41 18.06
C ASN A 552 -17.80 -6.13 18.93
N SER A 553 -16.62 -5.65 19.26
CA SER A 553 -16.46 -4.35 19.90
C SER A 553 -16.14 -3.29 18.85
N VAL A 554 -17.02 -2.30 18.69
CA VAL A 554 -16.87 -1.20 17.74
C VAL A 554 -16.83 0.12 18.49
N LEU A 555 -15.97 1.04 18.08
CA LEU A 555 -15.92 2.39 18.61
C LEU A 555 -15.55 3.36 17.50
N ILE A 556 -16.27 4.47 17.42
CA ILE A 556 -15.88 5.68 16.69
C ILE A 556 -15.68 6.82 17.68
N GLY A 557 -14.74 7.72 17.38
CA GLY A 557 -14.53 8.89 18.22
C GLY A 557 -13.68 9.95 17.52
N TYR A 558 -13.65 11.14 18.12
CA TYR A 558 -12.82 12.24 17.65
C TYR A 558 -12.41 13.12 18.81
N ALA A 559 -11.34 13.87 18.62
CA ALA A 559 -10.78 14.77 19.63
C ALA A 559 -9.98 15.92 19.00
N PRO A 560 -9.85 17.05 19.72
CA PRO A 560 -10.67 17.48 20.86
C PRO A 560 -12.15 17.61 20.47
N ALA A 561 -13.08 17.47 21.43
CA ALA A 561 -14.53 17.52 21.15
C ALA A 561 -14.99 18.86 20.58
N ASP A 562 -14.39 19.96 21.04
CA ASP A 562 -14.80 21.33 20.69
C ASP A 562 -14.04 21.87 19.45
N ALA A 563 -12.82 21.39 19.18
CA ALA A 563 -12.00 21.78 18.03
C ALA A 563 -11.35 20.51 17.44
N PRO A 564 -12.10 19.66 16.72
CA PRO A 564 -11.63 18.36 16.26
C PRO A 564 -10.38 18.45 15.39
N GLN A 565 -9.38 17.61 15.67
CA GLN A 565 -8.17 17.47 14.90
C GLN A 565 -8.02 16.05 14.35
N ILE A 566 -8.38 15.03 15.15
CA ILE A 566 -8.32 13.64 14.75
C ILE A 566 -9.68 12.97 14.92
N ALA A 567 -9.95 11.98 14.05
CA ALA A 567 -11.02 11.02 14.21
C ALA A 567 -10.44 9.60 14.15
N ALA A 568 -11.09 8.67 14.85
CA ALA A 568 -10.65 7.28 14.92
C ALA A 568 -11.82 6.32 14.85
N ALA A 569 -11.54 5.13 14.31
CA ALA A 569 -12.42 3.98 14.37
C ALA A 569 -11.65 2.75 14.84
N VAL A 570 -12.28 1.94 15.68
CA VAL A 570 -11.72 0.70 16.22
C VAL A 570 -12.75 -0.41 16.09
N VAL A 571 -12.31 -1.56 15.61
CA VAL A 571 -13.08 -2.80 15.57
C VAL A 571 -12.27 -3.93 16.17
N LEU A 572 -12.86 -4.66 17.13
CA LEU A 572 -12.28 -5.87 17.71
C LEU A 572 -13.24 -7.04 17.40
N GLU A 573 -12.79 -8.01 16.63
CA GLU A 573 -13.54 -9.21 16.32
C GLU A 573 -13.73 -10.05 17.59
N TYR A 574 -14.98 -10.45 17.89
CA TYR A 574 -15.33 -11.14 19.13
C TYR A 574 -14.90 -10.37 20.40
N GLY A 575 -14.79 -9.05 20.29
CA GLY A 575 -14.25 -8.19 21.35
C GLY A 575 -15.20 -7.98 22.53
N GLY A 576 -16.43 -8.49 22.48
CA GLY A 576 -17.46 -8.27 23.51
C GLY A 576 -18.08 -6.88 23.41
N GLY A 577 -18.40 -6.25 24.55
CA GLY A 577 -19.06 -4.93 24.55
C GLY A 577 -18.18 -3.84 23.96
N GLY A 578 -18.78 -2.84 23.29
CA GLY A 578 -18.08 -1.76 22.58
C GLY A 578 -17.13 -0.94 23.45
N ALA A 579 -17.33 -0.88 24.76
CA ALA A 579 -16.42 -0.24 25.70
C ALA A 579 -15.01 -0.90 25.74
N ASN A 580 -14.89 -2.15 25.32
CA ASN A 580 -13.61 -2.85 25.24
C ASN A 580 -12.67 -2.27 24.18
N ALA A 581 -13.18 -1.47 23.22
CA ALA A 581 -12.37 -0.72 22.26
C ALA A 581 -11.84 0.63 22.81
N ALA A 582 -12.42 1.14 23.90
CA ALA A 582 -12.08 2.46 24.45
C ALA A 582 -10.60 2.61 24.88
N PRO A 583 -9.90 1.59 25.41
CA PRO A 583 -8.47 1.71 25.75
C PRO A 583 -7.60 2.04 24.54
N ILE A 584 -7.97 1.61 23.33
CA ILE A 584 -7.21 1.90 22.10
C ILE A 584 -7.37 3.38 21.73
N LEU A 585 -8.61 3.92 21.74
CA LEU A 585 -8.82 5.35 21.54
C LEU A 585 -8.09 6.18 22.60
N ARG A 586 -8.13 5.76 23.86
CA ARG A 586 -7.39 6.43 24.94
C ARG A 586 -5.89 6.49 24.65
N ALA A 587 -5.27 5.39 24.23
CA ALA A 587 -3.86 5.36 23.86
C ALA A 587 -3.54 6.33 22.71
N VAL A 588 -4.44 6.46 21.72
CA VAL A 588 -4.31 7.47 20.65
C VAL A 588 -4.33 8.89 21.23
N LEU A 589 -5.29 9.18 22.12
CA LEU A 589 -5.41 10.51 22.75
C LEU A 589 -4.17 10.84 23.60
N ASP A 590 -3.64 9.87 24.35
CA ASP A 590 -2.42 10.04 25.13
C ASP A 590 -1.20 10.29 24.23
N ALA A 591 -1.09 9.61 23.11
CA ALA A 591 0.03 9.79 22.17
C ALA A 591 -0.02 11.14 21.43
N VAL A 592 -1.21 11.62 21.08
CA VAL A 592 -1.37 12.85 20.28
C VAL A 592 -1.42 14.10 21.15
N PHE A 593 -2.00 14.00 22.36
CA PHE A 593 -2.33 15.18 23.21
C PHE A 593 -1.74 15.09 24.64
N GLY A 594 -1.06 14.00 24.97
CA GLY A 594 -0.60 13.73 26.36
C GLY A 594 0.77 14.33 26.71
N SER A 595 1.27 15.33 25.96
CA SER A 595 2.55 16.01 26.24
C SER A 595 2.48 17.00 27.39
#